data_766fde09f39953faf0c1f46a73381b22
#
_entry.id   766fde09f39953faf0c1f46a73381b22
#
_cell.length_a   1.000
_cell.length_b   1.000
_cell.length_c   1.000
_cell.angle_alpha   90.00
_cell.angle_beta   90.00
_cell.angle_gamma   90.00
#
_symmetry.space_group_name_H-M   'P 1'
#
loop_
_entity.id
_entity.type
_entity.pdbx_description
1 polymer ?
#
loop_
_entity_poly.entity_id
_entity_poly.type
_entity_poly.pdbx_seq_one_letter_code
_entity_poly.pdbx_strand_id
1 'polypeptide(L)'
;MKPVIDYSIYLVTDTVYFKDDSIYNKLEAALIAGVTLLQYRDKSAETRILYERALKVKALCDKYRVPLIINDRADIAFAVKAAGVHLGQGDLPPLIARRMLGSDAVIGVSAHNADEALKAEADTADYLGCGAVYATATKKDTSVIGTEGLSKISAATKLPFVGIGGITLENYKAVLQAGANGAAIVSAILGADDICQTVRKLKNMALEAKSVKI
;
A
#
# COMPACT_ATOMS: atom_id res chain seq x y z
N MET A 1 8.99 -17.72 -7.32
CA MET A 1 7.51 -17.90 -7.10
C MET A 1 6.96 -16.61 -6.49
N LYS A 2 5.90 -16.06 -7.07
CA LYS A 2 5.27 -14.82 -6.60
C LYS A 2 4.80 -14.97 -5.14
N PRO A 3 5.12 -14.03 -4.24
CA PRO A 3 4.70 -14.12 -2.85
C PRO A 3 3.18 -13.98 -2.73
N VAL A 4 2.57 -14.73 -1.81
CA VAL A 4 1.18 -14.50 -1.40
C VAL A 4 1.15 -13.27 -0.50
N ILE A 5 0.33 -12.27 -0.86
CA ILE A 5 0.26 -11.00 -0.16
C ILE A 5 -0.98 -10.95 0.73
N ASP A 6 -0.80 -10.66 2.01
CA ASP A 6 -1.88 -10.24 2.90
C ASP A 6 -2.01 -8.71 2.85
N TYR A 7 -3.09 -8.23 2.25
CA TYR A 7 -3.38 -6.81 2.08
C TYR A 7 -4.07 -6.17 3.29
N SER A 8 -4.32 -6.90 4.37
CA SER A 8 -5.14 -6.43 5.50
C SER A 8 -4.64 -5.09 6.05
N ILE A 9 -3.36 -4.98 6.40
CA ILE A 9 -2.77 -3.76 6.94
C ILE A 9 -1.58 -3.36 6.09
N TYR A 10 -1.81 -2.46 5.17
CA TYR A 10 -0.81 -1.97 4.24
C TYR A 10 -0.28 -0.61 4.70
N LEU A 11 0.89 -0.60 5.33
CA LEU A 11 1.55 0.65 5.70
C LEU A 11 2.22 1.30 4.49
N VAL A 12 1.88 2.55 4.20
CA VAL A 12 2.57 3.36 3.18
C VAL A 12 3.32 4.48 3.87
N THR A 13 4.60 4.68 3.52
CA THR A 13 5.37 5.81 4.04
C THR A 13 5.08 7.10 3.26
N ASP A 14 5.48 8.23 3.81
CA ASP A 14 5.45 9.50 3.12
C ASP A 14 6.71 10.31 3.45
N THR A 15 7.15 11.14 2.51
CA THR A 15 8.34 12.00 2.61
C THR A 15 8.41 12.78 3.93
N VAL A 16 7.27 13.27 4.43
CA VAL A 16 7.21 14.10 5.63
C VAL A 16 7.69 13.40 6.90
N TYR A 17 7.76 12.07 6.88
CA TYR A 17 8.26 11.26 8.00
C TYR A 17 9.75 10.96 7.94
N PHE A 18 10.42 11.21 6.79
CA PHE A 18 11.87 10.98 6.62
C PHE A 18 12.72 12.21 7.00
N LYS A 19 12.39 12.87 8.09
CA LYS A 19 13.15 14.02 8.61
C LYS A 19 14.47 13.60 9.25
N ASP A 20 14.47 12.46 9.90
CA ASP A 20 15.62 11.85 10.57
C ASP A 20 15.48 10.32 10.63
N ASP A 21 16.42 9.64 11.26
CA ASP A 21 16.43 8.17 11.35
C ASP A 21 15.38 7.59 12.33
N SER A 22 14.62 8.42 13.06
CA SER A 22 13.55 7.94 13.97
C SER A 22 12.43 7.23 13.24
N ILE A 23 12.27 7.50 11.94
CA ILE A 23 11.30 6.81 11.10
C ILE A 23 11.52 5.29 11.10
N TYR A 24 12.77 4.82 11.12
CA TYR A 24 13.05 3.38 11.11
C TYR A 24 12.57 2.69 12.38
N ASN A 25 12.64 3.36 13.55
CA ASN A 25 12.07 2.86 14.80
C ASN A 25 10.54 2.78 14.71
N LYS A 26 9.88 3.77 14.10
CA LYS A 26 8.43 3.76 13.86
C LYS A 26 8.00 2.64 12.92
N LEU A 27 8.76 2.43 11.83
CA LEU A 27 8.50 1.33 10.90
C LEU A 27 8.69 -0.02 11.58
N GLU A 28 9.76 -0.19 12.36
CA GLU A 28 10.02 -1.42 13.11
C GLU A 28 8.89 -1.70 14.12
N ALA A 29 8.44 -0.71 14.89
CA ALA A 29 7.31 -0.84 15.81
C ALA A 29 6.02 -1.28 15.08
N ALA A 30 5.75 -0.72 13.91
CA ALA A 30 4.59 -1.08 13.10
C ALA A 30 4.68 -2.52 12.56
N LEU A 31 5.88 -2.95 12.12
CA LEU A 31 6.12 -4.32 11.64
C LEU A 31 5.95 -5.35 12.77
N ILE A 32 6.51 -5.08 13.97
CA ILE A 32 6.34 -5.92 15.17
C ILE A 32 4.85 -6.02 15.56
N ALA A 33 4.10 -4.94 15.40
CA ALA A 33 2.69 -4.90 15.78
C ALA A 33 1.77 -5.65 14.81
N GLY A 34 2.24 -5.94 13.57
CA GLY A 34 1.53 -6.79 12.63
C GLY A 34 1.09 -6.12 11.32
N VAL A 35 1.80 -5.10 10.84
CA VAL A 35 1.70 -4.66 9.45
C VAL A 35 1.98 -5.85 8.53
N THR A 36 1.14 -6.03 7.51
CA THR A 36 1.19 -7.21 6.62
C THR A 36 1.83 -6.91 5.27
N LEU A 37 1.88 -5.64 4.88
CA LEU A 37 2.53 -5.14 3.67
C LEU A 37 3.08 -3.75 3.94
N LEU A 38 4.26 -3.42 3.43
CA LEU A 38 4.85 -2.09 3.54
C LEU A 38 5.17 -1.53 2.16
N GLN A 39 4.80 -0.27 1.91
CA GLN A 39 5.22 0.49 0.73
C GLN A 39 6.14 1.63 1.16
N TYR A 40 7.34 1.62 0.59
CA TYR A 40 8.24 2.76 0.71
C TYR A 40 7.92 3.80 -0.36
N ARG A 41 7.46 4.96 0.08
CA ARG A 41 7.12 6.12 -0.74
C ARG A 41 7.85 7.35 -0.21
N ASP A 42 8.70 7.92 -1.03
CA ASP A 42 9.40 9.18 -0.81
C ASP A 42 9.49 9.93 -2.15
N LYS A 43 8.68 10.98 -2.30
CA LYS A 43 8.52 11.72 -3.57
C LYS A 43 9.56 12.83 -3.75
N SER A 44 10.33 13.17 -2.73
CA SER A 44 11.27 14.30 -2.76
C SER A 44 12.74 13.89 -2.69
N ALA A 45 13.04 12.66 -2.32
CA ALA A 45 14.41 12.20 -2.22
C ALA A 45 15.07 12.04 -3.62
N GLU A 46 16.30 12.49 -3.73
CA GLU A 46 17.14 12.18 -4.88
C GLU A 46 17.39 10.67 -5.00
N THR A 47 17.64 10.18 -6.21
CA THR A 47 17.74 8.73 -6.49
C THR A 47 18.69 7.98 -5.56
N ARG A 48 19.87 8.55 -5.24
CA ARG A 48 20.83 7.91 -4.32
C ARG A 48 20.24 7.76 -2.92
N ILE A 49 19.67 8.83 -2.38
CA ILE A 49 19.03 8.83 -1.04
C ILE A 49 17.83 7.89 -1.01
N LEU A 50 17.01 7.90 -2.07
CA LEU A 50 15.88 6.99 -2.22
C LEU A 50 16.35 5.53 -2.15
N TYR A 51 17.43 5.18 -2.87
CA TYR A 51 18.01 3.84 -2.86
C TYR A 51 18.55 3.45 -1.48
N GLU A 52 19.33 4.31 -0.82
CA GLU A 52 19.92 4.05 0.50
C GLU A 52 18.84 3.86 1.57
N ARG A 53 17.80 4.70 1.56
CA ARG A 53 16.63 4.55 2.44
C ARG A 53 15.85 3.28 2.15
N ALA A 54 15.63 2.95 0.87
CA ALA A 54 14.96 1.74 0.45
C ALA A 54 15.69 0.48 0.94
N LEU A 55 17.03 0.45 0.93
CA LEU A 55 17.82 -0.65 1.49
C LEU A 55 17.59 -0.81 3.00
N LYS A 56 17.58 0.29 3.77
CA LYS A 56 17.30 0.24 5.22
C LYS A 56 15.88 -0.30 5.48
N VAL A 57 14.88 0.19 4.74
CA VAL A 57 13.49 -0.28 4.86
C VAL A 57 13.38 -1.75 4.44
N LYS A 58 14.08 -2.15 3.38
CA LYS A 58 14.11 -3.56 2.93
C LYS A 58 14.67 -4.48 3.99
N ALA A 59 15.76 -4.09 4.65
CA ALA A 59 16.36 -4.89 5.73
C ALA A 59 15.38 -5.09 6.91
N LEU A 60 14.61 -4.05 7.28
CA LEU A 60 13.56 -4.18 8.29
C LEU A 60 12.44 -5.14 7.83
N CYS A 61 11.96 -4.97 6.59
CA CYS A 61 10.93 -5.83 6.04
C CYS A 61 11.35 -7.30 6.02
N ASP A 62 12.60 -7.58 5.64
CA ASP A 62 13.14 -8.94 5.62
C ASP A 62 13.23 -9.55 7.02
N LYS A 63 13.69 -8.77 8.00
CA LYS A 63 13.77 -9.19 9.40
C LYS A 63 12.41 -9.68 9.94
N TYR A 64 11.33 -9.01 9.56
CA TYR A 64 9.97 -9.33 10.01
C TYR A 64 9.15 -10.14 8.97
N ARG A 65 9.76 -10.53 7.85
CA ARG A 65 9.12 -11.30 6.76
C ARG A 65 7.87 -10.60 6.18
N VAL A 66 7.89 -9.27 6.12
CA VAL A 66 6.83 -8.47 5.51
C VAL A 66 7.29 -8.07 4.11
N PRO A 67 6.49 -8.29 3.06
CA PRO A 67 6.85 -7.85 1.71
C PRO A 67 7.02 -6.34 1.62
N LEU A 68 8.04 -5.90 0.87
CA LEU A 68 8.26 -4.49 0.55
C LEU A 68 7.82 -4.18 -0.88
N ILE A 69 7.03 -3.15 -1.04
CA ILE A 69 6.67 -2.52 -2.33
C ILE A 69 7.37 -1.17 -2.42
N ILE A 70 7.90 -0.84 -3.59
CA ILE A 70 8.44 0.50 -3.88
C ILE A 70 7.40 1.30 -4.64
N ASN A 71 7.21 2.56 -4.27
CA ASN A 71 6.29 3.45 -4.97
C ASN A 71 6.95 4.02 -6.24
N ASP A 72 6.29 3.95 -7.40
CA ASP A 72 6.62 4.48 -8.74
C ASP A 72 7.94 3.95 -9.37
N ARG A 73 8.96 3.73 -8.61
CA ARG A 73 10.35 3.51 -9.05
C ARG A 73 10.66 2.03 -9.23
N ALA A 74 10.34 1.46 -10.39
CA ALA A 74 10.65 0.07 -10.73
C ALA A 74 12.16 -0.23 -10.74
N ASP A 75 12.99 0.73 -11.09
CA ASP A 75 14.45 0.65 -11.03
C ASP A 75 14.95 0.46 -9.59
N ILE A 76 14.41 1.20 -8.63
CA ILE A 76 14.72 1.04 -7.21
C ILE A 76 14.19 -0.30 -6.68
N ALA A 77 12.97 -0.68 -7.08
CA ALA A 77 12.41 -1.98 -6.70
C ALA A 77 13.32 -3.14 -7.13
N PHE A 78 13.83 -3.08 -8.37
CA PHE A 78 14.80 -4.03 -8.89
C PHE A 78 16.13 -3.99 -8.09
N ALA A 79 16.69 -2.81 -7.87
CA ALA A 79 17.98 -2.63 -7.22
C ALA A 79 18.02 -3.14 -5.78
N VAL A 80 16.92 -2.96 -5.01
CA VAL A 80 16.82 -3.41 -3.61
C VAL A 80 16.19 -4.79 -3.47
N LYS A 81 15.82 -5.45 -4.57
CA LYS A 81 15.11 -6.73 -4.58
C LYS A 81 13.83 -6.68 -3.75
N ALA A 82 13.04 -5.62 -3.93
CA ALA A 82 11.71 -5.52 -3.31
C ALA A 82 10.77 -6.59 -3.86
N ALA A 83 9.68 -6.88 -3.14
CA ALA A 83 8.65 -7.80 -3.61
C ALA A 83 7.93 -7.28 -4.87
N GLY A 84 7.93 -5.95 -5.09
CA GLY A 84 7.35 -5.36 -6.28
C GLY A 84 7.31 -3.84 -6.26
N VAL A 85 6.46 -3.28 -7.11
CA VAL A 85 6.27 -1.84 -7.31
C VAL A 85 4.79 -1.48 -7.30
N HIS A 86 4.45 -0.28 -6.85
CA HIS A 86 3.12 0.32 -6.98
C HIS A 86 3.18 1.53 -7.89
N LEU A 87 2.33 1.58 -8.91
CA LEU A 87 2.35 2.56 -10.00
C LEU A 87 1.06 3.39 -10.01
N GLY A 88 1.18 4.68 -10.19
CA GLY A 88 0.07 5.58 -10.50
C GLY A 88 -0.26 5.61 -11.99
N GLN A 89 -1.35 6.31 -12.35
CA GLN A 89 -1.81 6.41 -13.75
C GLN A 89 -0.83 7.11 -14.69
N GLY A 90 0.05 7.97 -14.15
CA GLY A 90 1.08 8.71 -14.91
C GLY A 90 2.47 8.10 -14.85
N ASP A 91 2.65 6.97 -14.17
CA ASP A 91 3.94 6.31 -14.01
C ASP A 91 4.22 5.30 -15.15
N LEU A 92 5.26 4.50 -14.99
CA LEU A 92 5.63 3.47 -15.96
C LEU A 92 4.46 2.49 -16.18
N PRO A 93 4.12 2.14 -17.44
CA PRO A 93 3.06 1.16 -17.70
C PRO A 93 3.32 -0.18 -17.00
N PRO A 94 2.28 -0.82 -16.39
CA PRO A 94 2.43 -2.08 -15.65
C PRO A 94 3.11 -3.20 -16.43
N LEU A 95 2.81 -3.34 -17.71
CA LEU A 95 3.48 -4.31 -18.61
C LEU A 95 4.99 -4.09 -18.73
N ILE A 96 5.44 -2.85 -18.71
CA ILE A 96 6.87 -2.53 -18.77
C ILE A 96 7.54 -2.84 -17.43
N ALA A 97 6.91 -2.46 -16.32
CA ALA A 97 7.38 -2.82 -14.98
C ALA A 97 7.47 -4.35 -14.82
N ARG A 98 6.48 -5.10 -15.35
CA ARG A 98 6.49 -6.57 -15.36
C ARG A 98 7.69 -7.13 -16.13
N ARG A 99 8.02 -6.57 -17.30
CA ARG A 99 9.19 -6.99 -18.07
C ARG A 99 10.51 -6.71 -17.35
N MET A 100 10.59 -5.59 -16.62
CA MET A 100 11.78 -5.22 -15.83
C MET A 100 11.98 -6.09 -14.60
N LEU A 101 10.91 -6.37 -13.87
CA LEU A 101 10.98 -7.01 -12.55
C LEU A 101 10.76 -8.53 -12.61
N GLY A 102 10.26 -9.05 -13.73
CA GLY A 102 9.98 -10.47 -13.91
C GLY A 102 8.58 -10.89 -13.46
N SER A 103 8.25 -12.16 -13.71
CA SER A 103 6.92 -12.74 -13.45
C SER A 103 6.57 -12.83 -11.98
N ASP A 104 7.56 -12.94 -11.11
CA ASP A 104 7.39 -13.13 -9.66
C ASP A 104 7.18 -11.82 -8.90
N ALA A 105 7.44 -10.67 -9.52
CA ALA A 105 7.21 -9.37 -8.90
C ALA A 105 5.72 -9.07 -8.72
N VAL A 106 5.39 -8.35 -7.66
CA VAL A 106 4.03 -7.86 -7.36
C VAL A 106 3.88 -6.46 -7.94
N ILE A 107 2.91 -6.26 -8.85
CA ILE A 107 2.63 -4.96 -9.46
C ILE A 107 1.28 -4.45 -8.99
N GLY A 108 1.30 -3.39 -8.20
CA GLY A 108 0.13 -2.65 -7.80
C GLY A 108 -0.14 -1.46 -8.72
N VAL A 109 -1.40 -1.13 -8.91
CA VAL A 109 -1.81 0.03 -9.71
C VAL A 109 -2.86 0.85 -8.97
N SER A 110 -2.72 2.17 -8.99
CA SER A 110 -3.75 3.08 -8.47
C SER A 110 -4.96 3.09 -9.41
N ALA A 111 -6.18 3.01 -8.85
CA ALA A 111 -7.43 3.15 -9.60
C ALA A 111 -8.43 4.03 -8.85
N HIS A 112 -9.12 4.91 -9.58
CA HIS A 112 -10.09 5.86 -9.05
C HIS A 112 -11.54 5.51 -9.45
N ASN A 113 -11.72 4.62 -10.41
CA ASN A 113 -13.00 4.18 -10.95
C ASN A 113 -12.90 2.76 -11.55
N ALA A 114 -14.04 2.21 -11.99
CA ALA A 114 -14.14 0.88 -12.55
C ALA A 114 -13.33 0.71 -13.85
N ASP A 115 -13.29 1.73 -14.71
CA ASP A 115 -12.61 1.65 -16.02
C ASP A 115 -11.08 1.56 -15.81
N GLU A 116 -10.53 2.33 -14.87
CA GLU A 116 -9.12 2.24 -14.51
C GLU A 116 -8.78 0.89 -13.87
N ALA A 117 -9.70 0.33 -13.07
CA ALA A 117 -9.53 -0.99 -12.47
C ALA A 117 -9.48 -2.10 -13.54
N LEU A 118 -10.41 -2.09 -14.49
CA LEU A 118 -10.44 -3.04 -15.61
C LEU A 118 -9.21 -2.91 -16.51
N LYS A 119 -8.78 -1.66 -16.78
CA LYS A 119 -7.55 -1.42 -17.53
C LYS A 119 -6.33 -1.97 -16.82
N ALA A 120 -6.20 -1.75 -15.51
CA ALA A 120 -5.08 -2.27 -14.72
C ALA A 120 -5.07 -3.82 -14.72
N GLU A 121 -6.23 -4.46 -14.64
CA GLU A 121 -6.38 -5.92 -14.75
C GLU A 121 -5.90 -6.42 -16.12
N ALA A 122 -6.30 -5.78 -17.21
CA ALA A 122 -5.85 -6.09 -18.56
C ALA A 122 -4.34 -5.87 -18.74
N ASP A 123 -3.77 -4.87 -18.07
CA ASP A 123 -2.33 -4.53 -18.07
C ASP A 123 -1.50 -5.37 -17.07
N THR A 124 -2.05 -6.50 -16.57
CA THR A 124 -1.37 -7.48 -15.69
C THR A 124 -1.00 -6.98 -14.30
N ALA A 125 -1.74 -6.04 -13.73
CA ALA A 125 -1.63 -5.70 -12.32
C ALA A 125 -1.97 -6.92 -11.44
N ASP A 126 -1.39 -6.96 -10.24
CA ASP A 126 -1.65 -8.01 -9.25
C ASP A 126 -2.62 -7.54 -8.17
N TYR A 127 -2.68 -6.24 -7.92
CA TYR A 127 -3.62 -5.62 -6.99
C TYR A 127 -3.85 -4.15 -7.32
N LEU A 128 -4.90 -3.57 -6.74
CA LEU A 128 -5.23 -2.17 -6.91
C LEU A 128 -5.12 -1.40 -5.59
N GLY A 129 -4.70 -0.14 -5.67
CA GLY A 129 -4.84 0.88 -4.64
C GLY A 129 -5.95 1.85 -5.02
N CYS A 130 -7.12 1.75 -4.36
CA CYS A 130 -8.31 2.48 -4.75
C CYS A 130 -8.61 3.64 -3.81
N GLY A 131 -8.70 4.86 -4.35
CA GLY A 131 -8.95 6.07 -3.54
C GLY A 131 -8.74 7.38 -4.33
N ALA A 132 -8.78 8.56 -3.64
CA ALA A 132 -8.90 8.66 -2.17
C ALA A 132 -10.30 8.27 -1.68
N VAL A 133 -10.38 7.41 -0.66
CA VAL A 133 -11.68 7.02 -0.09
C VAL A 133 -12.26 8.17 0.72
N TYR A 134 -11.44 8.86 1.51
CA TYR A 134 -11.80 10.04 2.28
C TYR A 134 -10.81 11.17 2.00
N ALA A 135 -11.18 12.40 2.37
CA ALA A 135 -10.28 13.55 2.23
C ALA A 135 -8.95 13.30 2.95
N THR A 136 -7.84 13.66 2.30
CA THR A 136 -6.49 13.41 2.82
C THR A 136 -5.54 14.54 2.46
N ALA A 137 -4.60 14.85 3.34
CA ALA A 137 -3.53 15.81 3.09
C ALA A 137 -2.32 15.21 2.36
N THR A 138 -2.21 13.87 2.29
CA THR A 138 -1.04 13.16 1.75
C THR A 138 -0.92 13.28 0.23
N LYS A 139 -2.05 13.37 -0.49
CA LYS A 139 -2.09 13.56 -1.95
C LYS A 139 -3.18 14.58 -2.29
N LYS A 140 -2.76 15.78 -2.69
CA LYS A 140 -3.66 16.95 -2.83
C LYS A 140 -4.61 16.91 -4.04
N ASP A 141 -4.26 16.17 -5.10
CA ASP A 141 -4.94 16.22 -6.42
C ASP A 141 -5.84 14.99 -6.67
N THR A 142 -6.41 14.38 -5.63
CA THR A 142 -7.28 13.22 -5.79
C THR A 142 -8.73 13.56 -5.45
N SER A 143 -9.64 13.24 -6.37
CA SER A 143 -11.08 13.24 -6.09
C SER A 143 -11.40 12.16 -5.05
N VAL A 144 -12.31 12.48 -4.13
CA VAL A 144 -12.80 11.52 -3.13
C VAL A 144 -13.83 10.61 -3.81
N ILE A 145 -13.55 9.31 -3.83
CA ILE A 145 -14.46 8.30 -4.44
C ILE A 145 -15.46 7.71 -3.43
N GLY A 146 -15.18 7.82 -2.13
CA GLY A 146 -15.99 7.26 -1.06
C GLY A 146 -16.02 5.72 -1.03
N THR A 147 -16.77 5.17 -0.09
CA THR A 147 -17.02 3.71 -0.03
C THR A 147 -17.93 3.24 -1.18
N GLU A 148 -18.77 4.11 -1.72
CA GLU A 148 -19.57 3.80 -2.92
C GLU A 148 -18.69 3.56 -4.14
N GLY A 149 -17.67 4.40 -4.35
CA GLY A 149 -16.68 4.20 -5.41
C GLY A 149 -15.91 2.89 -5.24
N LEU A 150 -15.54 2.51 -4.01
CA LEU A 150 -14.92 1.21 -3.73
C LEU A 150 -15.85 0.05 -4.10
N SER A 151 -17.14 0.14 -3.77
CA SER A 151 -18.12 -0.91 -4.10
C SER A 151 -18.30 -1.07 -5.61
N LYS A 152 -18.29 0.03 -6.37
CA LYS A 152 -18.33 0.00 -7.85
C LYS A 152 -17.08 -0.69 -8.44
N ILE A 153 -15.90 -0.38 -7.91
CA ILE A 153 -14.66 -1.05 -8.30
C ILE A 153 -14.71 -2.53 -7.93
N SER A 154 -15.16 -2.87 -6.71
CA SER A 154 -15.31 -4.26 -6.27
C SER A 154 -16.20 -5.11 -7.19
N ALA A 155 -17.25 -4.50 -7.74
CA ALA A 155 -18.15 -5.18 -8.67
C ALA A 155 -17.55 -5.36 -10.08
N ALA A 156 -16.57 -4.53 -10.45
CA ALA A 156 -16.03 -4.50 -11.81
C ALA A 156 -14.81 -5.42 -12.01
N THR A 157 -13.96 -5.62 -11.00
CA THR A 157 -12.69 -6.36 -11.13
C THR A 157 -12.62 -7.56 -10.20
N LYS A 158 -11.82 -8.57 -10.60
CA LYS A 158 -11.47 -9.73 -9.75
C LYS A 158 -10.15 -9.53 -8.99
N LEU A 159 -9.42 -8.47 -9.29
CA LEU A 159 -8.17 -8.19 -8.60
C LEU A 159 -8.43 -7.87 -7.12
N PRO A 160 -7.57 -8.34 -6.20
CA PRO A 160 -7.59 -7.84 -4.84
C PRO A 160 -7.29 -6.34 -4.84
N PHE A 161 -7.95 -5.59 -3.95
CA PHE A 161 -7.69 -4.17 -3.85
C PHE A 161 -7.71 -3.68 -2.40
N VAL A 162 -7.02 -2.57 -2.16
CA VAL A 162 -7.00 -1.87 -0.88
C VAL A 162 -7.61 -0.48 -1.05
N GLY A 163 -8.38 -0.03 -0.05
CA GLY A 163 -8.75 1.37 0.03
C GLY A 163 -7.55 2.22 0.48
N ILE A 164 -7.42 3.44 -0.05
CA ILE A 164 -6.38 4.40 0.36
C ILE A 164 -6.94 5.82 0.43
N GLY A 165 -6.39 6.65 1.31
CA GLY A 165 -6.74 8.06 1.48
C GLY A 165 -7.70 8.30 2.64
N GLY A 166 -7.22 9.01 3.67
CA GLY A 166 -7.97 9.42 4.85
C GLY A 166 -8.49 8.28 5.73
N ILE A 167 -7.86 7.10 5.67
CA ILE A 167 -8.31 5.93 6.42
C ILE A 167 -7.73 5.97 7.84
N THR A 168 -8.61 5.76 8.82
CA THR A 168 -8.35 5.79 10.27
C THR A 168 -8.98 4.56 10.93
N LEU A 169 -8.81 4.43 12.26
CA LEU A 169 -9.46 3.36 13.04
C LEU A 169 -10.99 3.41 12.92
N GLU A 170 -11.57 4.62 12.86
CA GLU A 170 -13.02 4.84 12.86
C GLU A 170 -13.68 4.38 11.56
N ASN A 171 -12.98 4.50 10.42
CA ASN A 171 -13.56 4.23 9.11
C ASN A 171 -13.00 2.98 8.41
N TYR A 172 -12.01 2.31 8.98
CA TYR A 172 -11.37 1.11 8.41
C TYR A 172 -12.38 -0.01 8.12
N LYS A 173 -13.33 -0.28 9.04
CA LYS A 173 -14.35 -1.32 8.83
C LYS A 173 -15.25 -1.04 7.62
N ALA A 174 -15.61 0.23 7.39
CA ALA A 174 -16.43 0.62 6.24
C ALA A 174 -15.71 0.35 4.91
N VAL A 175 -14.39 0.51 4.88
CA VAL A 175 -13.56 0.17 3.70
C VAL A 175 -13.63 -1.33 3.39
N LEU A 176 -13.52 -2.19 4.41
CA LEU A 176 -13.64 -3.65 4.25
C LEU A 176 -15.05 -4.09 3.82
N GLN A 177 -16.09 -3.43 4.36
CA GLN A 177 -17.50 -3.68 4.00
C GLN A 177 -17.80 -3.30 2.55
N ALA A 178 -17.08 -2.31 2.00
CA ALA A 178 -17.17 -1.91 0.60
C ALA A 178 -16.46 -2.90 -0.37
N GLY A 179 -15.94 -4.02 0.13
CA GLY A 179 -15.33 -5.10 -0.66
C GLY A 179 -13.82 -5.11 -0.69
N ALA A 180 -13.13 -4.12 -0.09
CA ALA A 180 -11.68 -4.10 -0.06
C ALA A 180 -11.08 -5.27 0.74
N ASN A 181 -9.91 -5.76 0.29
CA ASN A 181 -9.15 -6.81 0.98
C ASN A 181 -8.35 -6.27 2.19
N GLY A 182 -8.26 -4.94 2.31
CA GLY A 182 -7.58 -4.24 3.37
C GLY A 182 -7.52 -2.74 3.10
N ALA A 183 -6.64 -2.05 3.81
CA ALA A 183 -6.43 -0.62 3.61
C ALA A 183 -4.96 -0.22 3.63
N ALA A 184 -4.61 0.72 2.74
CA ALA A 184 -3.33 1.39 2.72
C ALA A 184 -3.41 2.65 3.60
N ILE A 185 -2.58 2.71 4.63
CA ILE A 185 -2.68 3.69 5.71
C ILE A 185 -1.31 4.38 5.88
N VAL A 186 -1.32 5.70 6.00
CA VAL A 186 -0.12 6.54 6.23
C VAL A 186 -0.18 7.16 7.62
N SER A 187 -0.85 8.30 7.72
CA SER A 187 -0.82 9.17 8.90
C SER A 187 -1.45 8.55 10.15
N ALA A 188 -2.50 7.76 10.00
CA ALA A 188 -3.14 7.12 11.13
C ALA A 188 -2.24 6.08 11.84
N ILE A 189 -1.20 5.57 11.16
CA ILE A 189 -0.18 4.71 11.77
C ILE A 189 1.06 5.53 12.15
N LEU A 190 1.71 6.21 11.18
CA LEU A 190 3.00 6.89 11.42
C LEU A 190 2.88 8.14 12.30
N GLY A 191 1.69 8.74 12.35
CA GLY A 191 1.38 9.89 13.21
C GLY A 191 0.73 9.53 14.55
N ALA A 192 0.52 8.25 14.83
CA ALA A 192 -0.09 7.81 16.09
C ALA A 192 0.88 7.98 17.28
N ASP A 193 0.35 8.33 18.44
CA ASP A 193 1.11 8.37 19.71
C ASP A 193 1.59 6.96 20.09
N ASP A 194 0.75 5.94 19.89
CA ASP A 194 1.09 4.53 20.08
C ASP A 194 0.81 3.75 18.77
N ILE A 195 1.89 3.61 17.99
CA ILE A 195 1.86 2.87 16.71
C ILE A 195 1.48 1.40 16.93
N CYS A 196 2.04 0.77 17.98
CA CYS A 196 1.79 -0.64 18.25
C CYS A 196 0.32 -0.90 18.58
N GLN A 197 -0.28 -0.06 19.43
CA GLN A 197 -1.69 -0.18 19.77
C GLN A 197 -2.59 0.03 18.55
N THR A 198 -2.28 1.06 17.74
CA THR A 198 -3.04 1.39 16.54
C THR A 198 -3.05 0.23 15.54
N VAL A 199 -1.87 -0.33 15.23
CA VAL A 199 -1.76 -1.47 14.29
C VAL A 199 -2.46 -2.71 14.84
N ARG A 200 -2.35 -3.01 16.14
CA ARG A 200 -3.06 -4.15 16.76
C ARG A 200 -4.58 -3.99 16.68
N LYS A 201 -5.13 -2.78 16.89
CA LYS A 201 -6.56 -2.49 16.72
C LYS A 201 -7.01 -2.75 15.28
N LEU A 202 -6.27 -2.24 14.29
CA LEU A 202 -6.55 -2.50 12.87
C LEU A 202 -6.52 -4.00 12.55
N LYS A 203 -5.54 -4.74 13.10
CA LYS A 203 -5.43 -6.18 12.91
C LYS A 203 -6.63 -6.94 13.46
N ASN A 204 -7.10 -6.58 14.64
CA ASN A 204 -8.29 -7.20 15.23
C ASN A 204 -9.54 -6.93 14.37
N MET A 205 -9.72 -5.69 13.89
CA MET A 205 -10.82 -5.35 12.97
C MET A 205 -10.76 -6.14 11.66
N ALA A 206 -9.56 -6.36 11.12
CA ALA A 206 -9.38 -7.16 9.89
C ALA A 206 -9.76 -8.63 10.12
N LEU A 207 -9.38 -9.21 11.26
CA LEU A 207 -9.73 -10.58 11.63
C LEU A 207 -11.24 -10.76 11.82
N GLU A 208 -11.88 -9.83 12.54
CA GLU A 208 -13.34 -9.82 12.73
C GLU A 208 -14.09 -9.79 11.39
N ALA A 209 -13.64 -8.92 10.45
CA ALA A 209 -14.26 -8.80 9.13
C ALA A 209 -14.12 -10.07 8.28
N LYS A 210 -13.02 -10.81 8.41
CA LYS A 210 -12.83 -12.10 7.74
C LYS A 210 -13.72 -13.19 8.30
N SER A 211 -13.97 -13.19 9.62
CA SER A 211 -14.82 -14.19 10.29
C SER A 211 -16.32 -14.08 9.95
N VAL A 212 -16.78 -12.90 9.52
CA VAL A 212 -18.17 -12.65 9.13
C VAL A 212 -18.48 -13.08 7.68
N LYS A 213 -17.44 -13.27 6.84
CA LYS A 213 -17.59 -13.67 5.42
C LYS A 213 -17.62 -15.21 5.21
N ILE A 214 -17.56 -16.00 6.28
CA ILE A 214 -17.67 -17.46 6.28
C ILE A 214 -19.10 -17.85 6.70
#